data_64b9d887fec3b663b33f8bfe5b94f273
#
_entry.id   64b9d887fec3b663b33f8bfe5b94f273
#
_cell.length_a   1.000
_cell.length_b   1.000
_cell.length_c   1.000
_cell.angle_alpha   90.00
_cell.angle_beta   90.00
_cell.angle_gamma   90.00
#
_symmetry.space_group_name_H-M   'P 1'
#
loop_
_entity.id
_entity.type
_entity.pdbx_description
1 polymer ?
#
loop_
_entity_poly.entity_id
_entity_poly.type
_entity_poly.pdbx_seq_one_letter_code
_entity_poly.pdbx_strand_id
1 'polypeptide(L)'
;MDPKYEMAKRSSLRVVEYLRLEASAIERAAEQINSDSVERVVDLIVNCRGKIVILGVGKSGVIGQKIAQTMTSTGTVAVFIHPSDALHGSLGMIREEDVVIALSNSGETDELLAIVPSLKLRGVA
;
A
#
# COMPACT_ATOMS: atom_id res chain seq x y z
N MET A 1 -30.87 17.66 31.84
CA MET A 1 -30.23 17.57 30.52
C MET A 1 -30.45 16.14 29.97
N ASP A 2 -30.81 16.01 28.69
CA ASP A 2 -31.13 14.70 28.13
C ASP A 2 -29.84 13.84 28.05
N PRO A 3 -29.82 12.62 28.61
CA PRO A 3 -28.67 11.73 28.58
C PRO A 3 -28.20 11.40 27.17
N LYS A 4 -29.11 11.35 26.18
CA LYS A 4 -28.78 11.14 24.77
C LYS A 4 -27.99 12.31 24.18
N TYR A 5 -28.33 13.53 24.57
CA TYR A 5 -27.60 14.72 24.13
C TYR A 5 -26.17 14.74 24.68
N GLU A 6 -25.99 14.43 25.95
CA GLU A 6 -24.65 14.33 26.56
C GLU A 6 -23.79 13.22 25.93
N MET A 7 -24.39 12.07 25.62
CA MET A 7 -23.69 10.99 24.95
C MET A 7 -23.28 11.37 23.52
N ALA A 8 -24.15 12.04 22.77
CA ALA A 8 -23.83 12.53 21.42
C ALA A 8 -22.70 13.59 21.44
N LYS A 9 -22.73 14.50 22.39
CA LYS A 9 -21.68 15.50 22.59
C LYS A 9 -20.32 14.88 22.93
N ARG A 10 -20.28 13.89 23.81
CA ARG A 10 -19.06 13.14 24.12
C ARG A 10 -18.53 12.38 22.90
N SER A 11 -19.42 11.79 22.10
CA SER A 11 -19.04 11.08 20.87
C SER A 11 -18.45 12.02 19.83
N SER A 12 -19.02 13.21 19.64
CA SER A 12 -18.48 14.21 18.69
C SER A 12 -17.11 14.72 19.12
N LEU A 13 -16.88 14.94 20.41
CA LEU A 13 -15.56 15.32 20.93
C LEU A 13 -14.51 14.23 20.65
N ARG A 14 -14.86 12.95 20.82
CA ARG A 14 -13.98 11.83 20.48
C ARG A 14 -13.63 11.78 19.01
N VAL A 15 -14.56 12.03 18.11
CA VAL A 15 -14.29 12.11 16.66
C VAL A 15 -13.25 13.20 16.37
N VAL A 16 -13.41 14.38 16.96
CA VAL A 16 -12.43 15.48 16.80
C VAL A 16 -11.05 15.08 17.33
N GLU A 17 -10.98 14.40 18.47
CA GLU A 17 -9.73 13.89 19.04
C GLU A 17 -9.04 12.91 18.10
N TYR A 18 -9.77 11.93 17.54
CA TYR A 18 -9.22 10.98 16.57
C TYR A 18 -8.70 11.66 15.31
N LEU A 19 -9.45 12.61 14.74
CA LEU A 19 -8.99 13.38 13.58
C LEU A 19 -7.69 14.15 13.87
N ARG A 20 -7.56 14.73 15.06
CA ARG A 20 -6.31 15.39 15.48
C ARG A 20 -5.14 14.41 15.64
N LEU A 21 -5.41 13.21 16.19
CA LEU A 21 -4.40 12.16 16.29
C LEU A 21 -3.91 11.70 14.91
N GLU A 22 -4.83 11.53 13.96
CA GLU A 22 -4.47 11.19 12.57
C GLU A 22 -3.67 12.32 11.91
N ALA A 23 -4.09 13.57 12.05
CA ALA A 23 -3.34 14.72 11.54
C ALA A 23 -1.91 14.77 12.08
N SER A 24 -1.75 14.59 13.40
CA SER A 24 -0.43 14.55 14.04
C SER A 24 0.43 13.35 13.57
N ALA A 25 -0.21 12.23 13.26
CA ALA A 25 0.49 11.06 12.71
C ALA A 25 1.01 11.34 11.28
N ILE A 26 0.23 12.04 10.47
CA ILE A 26 0.65 12.47 9.12
C ILE A 26 1.80 13.46 9.20
N GLU A 27 1.74 14.46 10.09
CA GLU A 27 2.84 15.41 10.30
C GLU A 27 4.14 14.70 10.68
N ARG A 28 4.09 13.78 11.66
CA ARG A 28 5.27 12.98 12.03
C ARG A 28 5.80 12.15 10.88
N ALA A 29 4.93 11.56 10.07
CA ALA A 29 5.35 10.81 8.89
C ALA A 29 6.07 11.72 7.88
N ALA A 30 5.59 12.94 7.65
CA ALA A 30 6.21 13.91 6.77
C ALA A 30 7.62 14.32 7.25
N GLU A 31 7.81 14.46 8.58
CA GLU A 31 9.12 14.77 9.17
C GLU A 31 10.12 13.61 9.08
N GLN A 32 9.64 12.37 9.05
CA GLN A 32 10.46 11.15 9.08
C GLN A 32 10.73 10.56 7.70
N ILE A 33 10.04 11.04 6.67
CA ILE A 33 10.17 10.47 5.33
C ILE A 33 11.58 10.69 4.78
N ASN A 34 12.16 9.63 4.22
CA ASN A 34 13.45 9.71 3.57
C ASN A 34 13.28 10.09 2.10
N SER A 35 13.62 11.33 1.74
CA SER A 35 13.46 11.86 0.39
C SER A 35 14.18 11.05 -0.68
N ASP A 36 15.41 10.59 -0.41
CA ASP A 36 16.19 9.79 -1.36
C ASP A 36 15.52 8.44 -1.65
N SER A 37 14.87 7.85 -0.64
CA SER A 37 14.11 6.62 -0.81
C SER A 37 12.84 6.85 -1.64
N VAL A 38 12.17 7.97 -1.43
CA VAL A 38 11.00 8.35 -2.24
C VAL A 38 11.38 8.59 -3.69
N GLU A 39 12.47 9.34 -3.93
CA GLU A 39 12.98 9.60 -5.29
C GLU A 39 13.30 8.30 -6.02
N ARG A 40 13.99 7.36 -5.37
CA ARG A 40 14.26 6.03 -5.97
C ARG A 40 13.00 5.26 -6.33
N VAL A 41 11.97 5.29 -5.48
CA VAL A 41 10.69 4.64 -5.77
C VAL A 41 9.98 5.31 -6.94
N VAL A 42 9.97 6.65 -6.97
CA VAL A 42 9.38 7.42 -8.07
C VAL A 42 10.12 7.11 -9.39
N ASP A 43 11.45 7.06 -9.38
CA ASP A 43 12.25 6.74 -10.56
C ASP A 43 11.94 5.33 -11.08
N LEU A 44 11.80 4.34 -10.20
CA LEU A 44 11.40 2.98 -10.59
C LEU A 44 10.03 2.98 -11.28
N ILE A 45 9.06 3.70 -10.72
CA ILE A 45 7.70 3.77 -11.26
C ILE A 45 7.69 4.49 -12.63
N VAL A 46 8.34 5.65 -12.72
CA VAL A 46 8.35 6.48 -13.94
C VAL A 46 9.06 5.76 -15.07
N ASN A 47 10.13 5.02 -14.80
CA ASN A 47 10.91 4.28 -15.78
C ASN A 47 10.41 2.84 -16.00
N CYS A 48 9.31 2.43 -15.35
CA CYS A 48 8.72 1.11 -15.54
C CYS A 48 8.26 0.92 -16.99
N ARG A 49 8.78 -0.11 -17.66
CA ARG A 49 8.41 -0.45 -19.04
C ARG A 49 7.28 -1.45 -19.14
N GLY A 50 6.96 -2.11 -18.04
CA GLY A 50 5.86 -3.04 -17.91
C GLY A 50 4.67 -2.40 -17.18
N LYS A 51 4.23 -3.04 -16.11
CA LYS A 51 3.15 -2.59 -15.23
C LYS A 51 3.61 -2.51 -13.78
N ILE A 52 2.89 -1.76 -12.97
CA ILE A 52 3.09 -1.76 -11.53
C ILE A 52 2.22 -2.88 -10.94
N VAL A 53 2.85 -3.81 -10.24
CA VAL A 53 2.16 -4.90 -9.55
C VAL A 53 2.14 -4.58 -8.06
N ILE A 54 0.95 -4.51 -7.48
CA ILE A 54 0.79 -4.20 -6.05
C ILE A 54 0.34 -5.46 -5.32
N LEU A 55 1.05 -5.80 -4.26
CA LEU A 55 0.80 -6.95 -3.40
C LEU A 55 0.43 -6.49 -1.99
N GLY A 56 -0.47 -7.19 -1.34
CA GLY A 56 -0.83 -6.93 0.05
C GLY A 56 -1.88 -7.90 0.57
N VAL A 57 -1.87 -8.14 1.88
CA VAL A 57 -2.81 -9.05 2.56
C VAL A 57 -3.72 -8.26 3.48
N GLY A 58 -4.97 -8.67 3.61
CA GLY A 58 -5.94 -8.06 4.52
C GLY A 58 -6.17 -6.57 4.22
N LYS A 59 -6.05 -5.72 5.23
CA LYS A 59 -6.24 -4.26 5.08
C LYS A 59 -5.23 -3.63 4.12
N SER A 60 -3.97 -4.09 4.14
CA SER A 60 -2.95 -3.67 3.19
C SER A 60 -3.33 -4.03 1.75
N GLY A 61 -3.98 -5.19 1.54
CA GLY A 61 -4.51 -5.58 0.24
C GLY A 61 -5.61 -4.65 -0.27
N VAL A 62 -6.54 -4.23 0.61
CA VAL A 62 -7.59 -3.25 0.26
C VAL A 62 -6.97 -1.91 -0.16
N ILE A 63 -5.97 -1.44 0.58
CA ILE A 63 -5.20 -0.23 0.22
C ILE A 63 -4.50 -0.42 -1.13
N GLY A 64 -3.86 -1.58 -1.34
CA GLY A 64 -3.19 -1.92 -2.59
C GLY A 64 -4.12 -1.91 -3.80
N GLN A 65 -5.32 -2.46 -3.67
CA GLN A 65 -6.35 -2.40 -4.70
C GLN A 65 -6.73 -0.95 -5.03
N LYS A 66 -6.92 -0.11 -4.02
CA LYS A 66 -7.24 1.31 -4.22
C LYS A 66 -6.12 2.05 -4.94
N ILE A 67 -4.86 1.79 -4.57
CA ILE A 67 -3.69 2.38 -5.22
C ILE A 67 -3.64 1.95 -6.70
N ALA A 68 -3.78 0.65 -7.01
CA ALA A 68 -3.76 0.14 -8.37
C ALA A 68 -4.84 0.79 -9.25
N GLN A 69 -6.07 0.91 -8.74
CA GLN A 69 -7.18 1.56 -9.43
C GLN A 69 -6.88 3.05 -9.69
N THR A 70 -6.34 3.75 -8.69
CA THR A 70 -6.01 5.17 -8.83
C THR A 70 -4.89 5.38 -9.85
N MET A 71 -3.82 4.60 -9.80
CA MET A 71 -2.73 4.67 -10.78
C MET A 71 -3.24 4.42 -12.20
N THR A 72 -4.06 3.40 -12.40
CA THR A 72 -4.64 3.07 -13.71
C THR A 72 -5.54 4.21 -14.20
N SER A 73 -6.36 4.81 -13.35
CA SER A 73 -7.21 5.94 -13.72
C SER A 73 -6.45 7.21 -14.11
N THR A 74 -5.20 7.33 -13.69
CA THR A 74 -4.31 8.46 -14.00
C THR A 74 -3.25 8.14 -15.08
N GLY A 75 -3.39 7.00 -15.76
CA GLY A 75 -2.57 6.65 -16.92
C GLY A 75 -1.38 5.73 -16.63
N THR A 76 -1.14 5.32 -15.38
CA THR A 76 -0.11 4.34 -15.04
C THR A 76 -0.73 2.95 -14.95
N VAL A 77 -0.28 2.03 -15.81
CA VAL A 77 -0.79 0.64 -15.79
C VAL A 77 -0.41 -0.04 -14.49
N ALA A 78 -1.40 -0.32 -13.65
CA ALA A 78 -1.19 -0.96 -12.36
C ALA A 78 -2.23 -2.05 -12.10
N VAL A 79 -1.81 -3.15 -11.47
CA VAL A 79 -2.67 -4.26 -11.11
C VAL A 79 -2.42 -4.66 -9.66
N PHE A 80 -3.46 -5.07 -8.97
CA PHE A 80 -3.35 -5.70 -7.66
C PHE A 80 -3.39 -7.22 -7.82
N ILE A 81 -2.48 -7.92 -7.17
CA ILE A 81 -2.48 -9.38 -7.08
C ILE A 81 -2.43 -9.76 -5.60
N HIS A 82 -3.35 -10.62 -5.16
CA HIS A 82 -3.27 -11.14 -3.80
C HIS A 82 -2.07 -12.11 -3.71
N PRO A 83 -1.23 -12.01 -2.66
CA PRO A 83 -0.06 -12.87 -2.51
C PRO A 83 -0.37 -14.38 -2.60
N SER A 84 -1.48 -14.81 -2.06
CA SER A 84 -1.92 -16.21 -2.16
C SER A 84 -2.16 -16.63 -3.62
N ASP A 85 -2.79 -15.78 -4.43
CA ASP A 85 -3.02 -16.07 -5.85
C ASP A 85 -1.70 -16.09 -6.62
N ALA A 86 -0.75 -15.22 -6.24
CA ALA A 86 0.58 -15.22 -6.81
C ALA A 86 1.27 -16.56 -6.58
N LEU A 87 1.24 -17.10 -5.36
CA LEU A 87 1.82 -18.40 -5.03
C LEU A 87 1.15 -19.58 -5.76
N HIS A 88 -0.13 -19.45 -6.13
CA HIS A 88 -0.90 -20.45 -6.85
C HIS A 88 -0.96 -20.26 -8.38
N GLY A 89 -0.06 -19.48 -8.96
CA GLY A 89 0.11 -19.37 -10.41
C GLY A 89 0.15 -17.97 -10.98
N SER A 90 -0.44 -16.95 -10.30
CA SER A 90 -0.46 -15.60 -10.81
C SER A 90 0.91 -14.92 -10.90
N LEU A 91 1.96 -15.50 -10.29
CA LEU A 91 3.36 -15.10 -10.51
C LEU A 91 3.75 -15.12 -12.00
N GLY A 92 3.10 -15.95 -12.81
CA GLY A 92 3.30 -15.98 -14.26
C GLY A 92 2.93 -14.67 -14.98
N MET A 93 2.14 -13.80 -14.33
CA MET A 93 1.78 -12.48 -14.87
C MET A 93 2.86 -11.42 -14.64
N ILE A 94 3.84 -11.71 -13.77
CA ILE A 94 4.89 -10.76 -13.39
C ILE A 94 6.12 -11.01 -14.27
N ARG A 95 6.62 -9.96 -14.89
CA ARG A 95 7.74 -9.99 -15.82
C ARG A 95 8.88 -9.11 -15.31
N GLU A 96 10.07 -9.27 -15.88
CA GLU A 96 11.26 -8.50 -15.54
C GLU A 96 11.07 -6.99 -15.70
N GLU A 97 10.25 -6.56 -16.67
CA GLU A 97 10.00 -5.15 -16.96
C GLU A 97 9.01 -4.50 -15.97
N ASP A 98 8.37 -5.29 -15.11
CA ASP A 98 7.42 -4.81 -14.09
C ASP A 98 8.13 -4.27 -12.87
N VAL A 99 7.43 -3.44 -12.11
CA VAL A 99 7.82 -3.01 -10.77
C VAL A 99 6.81 -3.57 -9.76
N VAL A 100 7.31 -4.16 -8.68
CA VAL A 100 6.46 -4.73 -7.62
C VAL A 100 6.50 -3.87 -6.37
N ILE A 101 5.32 -3.49 -5.88
CA ILE A 101 5.14 -2.77 -4.62
C ILE A 101 4.43 -3.71 -3.64
N ALA A 102 5.12 -4.15 -2.61
CA ALA A 102 4.57 -4.97 -1.55
C ALA A 102 4.21 -4.13 -0.33
N LEU A 103 2.94 -4.18 0.08
CA LEU A 103 2.43 -3.43 1.22
C LEU A 103 2.28 -4.34 2.43
N SER A 104 3.01 -4.04 3.51
CA SER A 104 2.93 -4.75 4.77
C SER A 104 3.12 -3.78 5.94
N ASN A 105 2.23 -3.83 6.93
CA ASN A 105 2.36 -3.02 8.14
C ASN A 105 3.48 -3.54 9.06
N SER A 106 3.61 -4.86 9.18
CA SER A 106 4.65 -5.51 10.00
C SER A 106 5.99 -5.66 9.28
N GLY A 107 5.97 -5.71 7.94
CA GLY A 107 7.11 -6.12 7.13
C GLY A 107 7.41 -7.63 7.18
N GLU A 108 6.63 -8.40 7.93
CA GLU A 108 6.84 -9.84 8.22
C GLU A 108 5.63 -10.68 7.82
N THR A 109 4.87 -10.27 6.80
CA THR A 109 3.72 -11.03 6.30
C THR A 109 4.22 -12.27 5.55
N ASP A 110 3.93 -13.45 6.06
CA ASP A 110 4.47 -14.73 5.56
C ASP A 110 4.22 -14.95 4.07
N GLU A 111 3.02 -14.65 3.59
CA GLU A 111 2.65 -14.78 2.18
C GLU A 111 3.46 -13.84 1.29
N LEU A 112 3.80 -12.64 1.75
CA LEU A 112 4.68 -11.73 1.02
C LEU A 112 6.12 -12.22 1.03
N LEU A 113 6.62 -12.65 2.18
CA LEU A 113 7.98 -13.17 2.30
C LEU A 113 8.19 -14.42 1.44
N ALA A 114 7.18 -15.27 1.30
CA ALA A 114 7.24 -16.46 0.45
C ALA A 114 7.39 -16.13 -1.05
N ILE A 115 6.93 -14.96 -1.49
CA ILE A 115 7.00 -14.54 -2.90
C ILE A 115 8.34 -13.90 -3.25
N VAL A 116 8.97 -13.21 -2.31
CA VAL A 116 10.19 -12.41 -2.54
C VAL A 116 11.31 -13.19 -3.26
N PRO A 117 11.64 -14.45 -2.93
CA PRO A 117 12.67 -15.20 -3.64
C PRO A 117 12.34 -15.38 -5.13
N SER A 118 11.07 -15.66 -5.44
CA SER A 118 10.62 -15.86 -6.83
C SER A 118 10.67 -14.56 -7.63
N LEU A 119 10.37 -13.42 -7.02
CA LEU A 119 10.49 -12.10 -7.65
C LEU A 119 11.96 -11.77 -7.94
N LYS A 120 12.86 -12.02 -6.98
CA LYS A 120 14.30 -11.81 -7.16
C LYS A 120 14.88 -12.66 -8.29
N LEU A 121 14.48 -13.93 -8.39
CA LEU A 121 14.90 -14.81 -9.47
C LEU A 121 14.43 -14.34 -10.85
N ARG A 122 13.34 -13.60 -10.93
CA ARG A 122 12.81 -13.01 -12.17
C ARG A 122 13.44 -11.68 -12.52
N GLY A 123 14.32 -11.13 -11.70
CA GLY A 123 14.96 -9.83 -11.92
C GLY A 123 14.01 -8.64 -11.78
N VAL A 124 12.87 -8.82 -11.10
CA VAL A 124 11.86 -7.77 -10.91
C VAL A 124 12.34 -6.75 -9.88
N ALA A 125 12.13 -5.46 -10.15
CA ALA A 125 12.44 -4.37 -9.25
C ALA A 125 11.34 -4.16 -8.19
#